data_aa13098172ea18a7a25181aa02e830ec
#
_entry.id   aa13098172ea18a7a25181aa02e830ec
#
_cell.length_a   1.000
_cell.length_b   1.000
_cell.length_c   1.000
_cell.angle_alpha   90.00
_cell.angle_beta   90.00
_cell.angle_gamma   90.00
#
_symmetry.space_group_name_H-M   'P 1'
#
loop_
_entity.id
_entity.type
_entity.pdbx_description
1 polymer ?
#
loop_
_entity_poly.entity_id
_entity_poly.type
_entity_poly.pdbx_seq_one_letter_code
_entity_poly.pdbx_strand_id
1 'polypeptide(L)'
;MLDKDGIVIYVGKARVLKNRVRQYFHASAKSEKVTAMVEHIADFYYIITQTEIDALALENNLIKKYKPKYNILLKDDKTYPYIKVHTKEAFPRVSITRKIKKDGKYFGPFMGGVRCGDILDIIASVYNVRTCNVTVGAKAKKPCLAYHLHRCFAPCAHLCSQDEYSARVKKTLAFLDGNYEEAEEILRTKMQKFAENEEFELAMDYREKLQMLIKLKEKRITSLNRALNADIVALKTNYLYSAVSVLVTRSGIMQGCSFIGGSNRLFPSERRLTV
;
A
#
# COMPACT_ATOMS: atom_id res chain seq x y z
N MET A 1 12.72 -19.14 -5.22
CA MET A 1 13.48 -20.38 -5.19
C MET A 1 12.54 -21.52 -5.52
N LEU A 2 12.99 -22.42 -6.36
CA LEU A 2 12.20 -23.50 -6.95
C LEU A 2 12.82 -24.84 -6.58
N ASP A 3 12.00 -25.86 -6.46
CA ASP A 3 12.46 -27.25 -6.35
C ASP A 3 12.65 -27.90 -7.74
N LYS A 4 12.95 -29.20 -7.74
CA LYS A 4 13.21 -30.00 -8.95
C LYS A 4 11.99 -30.05 -9.90
N ASP A 5 10.81 -29.91 -9.36
CA ASP A 5 9.54 -29.95 -10.10
C ASP A 5 9.08 -28.56 -10.56
N GLY A 6 9.90 -27.52 -10.33
CA GLY A 6 9.60 -26.14 -10.67
C GLY A 6 8.59 -25.46 -9.73
N ILE A 7 8.32 -26.08 -8.57
CA ILE A 7 7.40 -25.54 -7.57
C ILE A 7 8.09 -24.45 -6.75
N VAL A 8 7.41 -23.33 -6.50
CA VAL A 8 7.94 -22.25 -5.67
C VAL A 8 7.94 -22.68 -4.20
N ILE A 9 9.12 -22.92 -3.64
CA ILE A 9 9.29 -23.37 -2.25
C ILE A 9 9.64 -22.25 -1.27
N TYR A 10 10.17 -21.13 -1.77
CA TYR A 10 10.48 -19.95 -0.96
C TYR A 10 10.45 -18.66 -1.79
N VAL A 11 9.92 -17.60 -1.21
CA VAL A 11 9.93 -16.23 -1.73
C VAL A 11 10.55 -15.32 -0.66
N GLY A 12 11.40 -14.39 -1.05
CA GLY A 12 12.00 -13.44 -0.12
C GLY A 12 12.55 -12.21 -0.83
N LYS A 13 12.62 -11.09 -0.12
CA LYS A 13 13.18 -9.83 -0.62
C LYS A 13 14.61 -9.61 -0.10
N ALA A 14 15.37 -8.80 -0.82
CA ALA A 14 16.68 -8.33 -0.39
C ALA A 14 17.04 -6.98 -1.04
N ARG A 15 17.79 -6.13 -0.33
CA ARG A 15 18.41 -4.94 -0.93
C ARG A 15 19.55 -5.31 -1.87
N VAL A 16 20.36 -6.31 -1.48
CA VAL A 16 21.48 -6.86 -2.25
C VAL A 16 21.25 -8.35 -2.42
N LEU A 17 20.68 -8.74 -3.57
CA LEU A 17 20.34 -10.14 -3.88
C LEU A 17 21.53 -11.08 -3.79
N LYS A 18 22.70 -10.68 -4.31
CA LYS A 18 23.93 -11.47 -4.28
C LYS A 18 24.31 -11.91 -2.85
N ASN A 19 24.28 -10.98 -1.90
CA ASN A 19 24.59 -11.26 -0.50
C ASN A 19 23.55 -12.17 0.13
N ARG A 20 22.28 -11.93 -0.16
CA ARG A 20 21.16 -12.72 0.36
C ARG A 20 21.20 -14.15 -0.13
N VAL A 21 21.43 -14.37 -1.42
CA VAL A 21 21.54 -15.72 -1.98
C VAL A 21 22.76 -16.45 -1.41
N ARG A 22 23.92 -15.78 -1.36
CA ARG A 22 25.13 -16.38 -0.77
C ARG A 22 24.96 -16.84 0.67
N GLN A 23 24.23 -16.07 1.51
CA GLN A 23 23.96 -16.45 2.90
C GLN A 23 23.27 -17.81 3.03
N TYR A 24 22.42 -18.19 2.08
CA TYR A 24 21.76 -19.50 2.11
C TYR A 24 22.74 -20.66 1.82
N PHE A 25 23.82 -20.43 1.07
CA PHE A 25 24.78 -21.46 0.68
C PHE A 25 26.09 -21.42 1.49
N HIS A 26 26.30 -20.44 2.36
CA HIS A 26 27.44 -20.36 3.27
C HIS A 26 27.39 -21.47 4.33
N ALA A 27 28.56 -21.96 4.78
CA ALA A 27 28.68 -23.02 5.78
C ALA A 27 28.42 -22.59 7.25
N SER A 28 27.83 -21.39 7.49
CA SER A 28 27.46 -20.92 8.84
C SER A 28 26.34 -21.75 9.44
N ALA A 29 26.27 -21.79 10.78
CA ALA A 29 25.16 -22.43 11.51
C ALA A 29 23.80 -21.90 11.05
N LYS A 30 23.01 -22.75 10.42
CA LYS A 30 21.67 -22.45 9.91
C LYS A 30 20.65 -23.15 10.80
N SER A 31 19.43 -22.59 10.86
CA SER A 31 18.34 -23.34 11.45
C SER A 31 18.03 -24.58 10.59
N GLU A 32 17.58 -25.66 11.22
CA GLU A 32 17.18 -26.91 10.55
C GLU A 32 16.28 -26.68 9.34
N LYS A 33 15.37 -25.74 9.48
CA LYS A 33 14.44 -25.37 8.41
C LYS A 33 15.13 -24.74 7.20
N VAL A 34 16.14 -23.91 7.40
CA VAL A 34 16.90 -23.29 6.31
C VAL A 34 17.78 -24.35 5.64
N THR A 35 18.35 -25.27 6.40
CA THR A 35 19.12 -26.38 5.87
C THR A 35 18.25 -27.27 4.97
N ALA A 36 17.09 -27.69 5.47
CA ALA A 36 16.13 -28.46 4.69
C ALA A 36 15.62 -27.71 3.44
N MET A 37 15.47 -26.39 3.52
CA MET A 37 15.10 -25.58 2.36
C MET A 37 16.22 -25.61 1.30
N VAL A 38 17.46 -25.42 1.70
CA VAL A 38 18.62 -25.35 0.78
C VAL A 38 18.79 -26.66 0.03
N GLU A 39 18.59 -27.81 0.68
CA GLU A 39 18.65 -29.15 0.07
C GLU A 39 17.60 -29.35 -1.05
N HIS A 40 16.48 -28.63 -0.98
CA HIS A 40 15.42 -28.74 -1.96
C HIS A 40 15.50 -27.69 -3.09
N ILE A 41 16.41 -26.72 -3.00
CA ILE A 41 16.57 -25.70 -4.05
C ILE A 41 17.23 -26.32 -5.29
N ALA A 42 16.52 -26.32 -6.40
CA ALA A 42 17.05 -26.68 -7.70
C ALA A 42 17.40 -25.46 -8.55
N ASP A 43 16.57 -24.41 -8.47
CA ASP A 43 16.76 -23.18 -9.24
C ASP A 43 16.18 -21.96 -8.50
N PHE A 44 16.50 -20.75 -8.97
CA PHE A 44 15.88 -19.52 -8.48
C PHE A 44 15.80 -18.48 -9.60
N TYR A 45 14.75 -17.69 -9.58
CA TYR A 45 14.68 -16.46 -10.37
C TYR A 45 14.49 -15.26 -9.45
N TYR A 46 14.79 -14.08 -9.97
CA TYR A 46 14.67 -12.83 -9.24
C TYR A 46 13.94 -11.77 -10.04
N ILE A 47 13.31 -10.86 -9.32
CA ILE A 47 12.61 -9.70 -9.88
C ILE A 47 13.21 -8.46 -9.24
N ILE A 48 13.65 -7.50 -10.05
CA ILE A 48 14.17 -6.22 -9.58
C ILE A 48 13.01 -5.25 -9.47
N THR A 49 12.91 -4.59 -8.32
CA THR A 49 11.91 -3.54 -8.05
C THR A 49 12.61 -2.21 -7.83
N GLN A 50 11.91 -1.10 -8.08
CA GLN A 50 12.49 0.24 -7.96
C GLN A 50 12.63 0.66 -6.50
N THR A 51 11.70 0.23 -5.63
CA THR A 51 11.69 0.59 -4.21
C THR A 51 11.62 -0.63 -3.31
N GLU A 52 12.05 -0.47 -2.05
CA GLU A 52 11.92 -1.54 -1.05
C GLU A 52 10.45 -1.89 -0.76
N ILE A 53 9.56 -0.93 -0.95
CA ILE A 53 8.12 -1.11 -0.75
C ILE A 53 7.52 -1.98 -1.84
N ASP A 54 7.94 -1.77 -3.08
CA ASP A 54 7.55 -2.61 -4.21
C ASP A 54 8.00 -4.04 -3.99
N ALA A 55 9.24 -4.22 -3.51
CA ALA A 55 9.77 -5.52 -3.16
C ALA A 55 8.92 -6.20 -2.08
N LEU A 56 8.51 -5.47 -1.04
CA LEU A 56 7.68 -6.00 0.05
C LEU A 56 6.26 -6.35 -0.44
N ALA A 57 5.68 -5.51 -1.29
CA ALA A 57 4.37 -5.76 -1.87
C ALA A 57 4.38 -7.00 -2.75
N LEU A 58 5.39 -7.10 -3.61
CA LEU A 58 5.58 -8.24 -4.51
C LEU A 58 5.84 -9.54 -3.74
N GLU A 59 6.73 -9.52 -2.73
CA GLU A 59 6.98 -10.65 -1.85
C GLU A 59 5.68 -11.19 -1.23
N ASN A 60 4.86 -10.30 -0.65
CA ASN A 60 3.59 -10.67 -0.03
C ASN A 60 2.60 -11.28 -1.04
N ASN A 61 2.48 -10.68 -2.22
CA ASN A 61 1.60 -11.18 -3.28
C ASN A 61 2.04 -12.56 -3.77
N LEU A 62 3.34 -12.77 -3.97
CA LEU A 62 3.89 -14.06 -4.40
C LEU A 62 3.74 -15.13 -3.32
N ILE A 63 3.94 -14.78 -2.04
CA ILE A 63 3.73 -15.73 -0.93
C ILE A 63 2.26 -16.16 -0.86
N LYS A 64 1.32 -15.24 -1.04
CA LYS A 64 -0.12 -15.56 -1.05
C LYS A 64 -0.52 -16.39 -2.26
N LYS A 65 0.05 -16.09 -3.43
CA LYS A 65 -0.22 -16.80 -4.68
C LYS A 65 0.28 -18.26 -4.61
N TYR A 66 1.54 -18.44 -4.23
CA TYR A 66 2.21 -19.75 -4.30
C TYR A 66 2.18 -20.53 -2.99
N LYS A 67 1.87 -19.88 -1.85
CA LYS A 67 1.87 -20.48 -0.50
C LYS A 67 3.12 -21.35 -0.23
N PRO A 68 4.33 -20.83 -0.42
CA PRO A 68 5.55 -21.62 -0.46
C PRO A 68 5.78 -22.36 0.85
N LYS A 69 6.30 -23.60 0.78
CA LYS A 69 6.48 -24.48 1.95
C LYS A 69 7.34 -23.85 3.05
N TYR A 70 8.42 -23.15 2.66
CA TYR A 70 9.41 -22.62 3.61
C TYR A 70 9.19 -21.20 4.08
N ASN A 71 8.18 -20.47 3.57
CA ASN A 71 7.76 -19.20 4.18
C ASN A 71 6.91 -19.49 5.42
N ILE A 72 7.26 -18.85 6.56
CA ILE A 72 6.49 -18.92 7.81
C ILE A 72 5.59 -17.69 7.93
N LEU A 73 6.20 -16.52 7.76
CA LEU A 73 5.50 -15.24 7.83
C LEU A 73 4.74 -14.98 6.53
N LEU A 74 3.68 -14.21 6.60
CA LEU A 74 2.83 -13.81 5.47
C LEU A 74 1.98 -14.92 4.83
N LYS A 75 2.04 -16.15 5.33
CA LYS A 75 1.05 -17.20 4.99
C LYS A 75 -0.30 -16.96 5.64
N ASP A 76 -0.29 -16.24 6.75
CA ASP A 76 -1.48 -15.86 7.49
C ASP A 76 -2.34 -14.92 6.64
N ASP A 77 -3.66 -15.06 6.72
CA ASP A 77 -4.65 -14.22 6.02
C ASP A 77 -4.68 -12.75 6.51
N LYS A 78 -3.68 -12.33 7.27
CA LYS A 78 -3.51 -10.93 7.68
C LYS A 78 -3.22 -10.06 6.47
N THR A 79 -4.30 -9.76 5.75
CA THR A 79 -4.28 -8.78 4.66
C THR A 79 -3.82 -7.42 5.20
N TYR A 80 -3.07 -6.69 4.38
CA TYR A 80 -2.75 -5.30 4.70
C TYR A 80 -4.01 -4.50 4.99
N PRO A 81 -3.94 -3.53 5.89
CA PRO A 81 -5.08 -2.71 6.20
C PRO A 81 -5.44 -1.79 5.02
N TYR A 82 -6.73 -1.55 4.89
CA TYR A 82 -7.34 -0.63 3.94
C TYR A 82 -8.08 0.46 4.70
N ILE A 83 -8.19 1.61 4.11
CA ILE A 83 -9.12 2.65 4.56
C ILE A 83 -10.43 2.46 3.82
N LYS A 84 -11.52 2.32 4.58
CA LYS A 84 -12.87 2.18 4.06
C LYS A 84 -13.64 3.48 4.30
N VAL A 85 -14.25 4.00 3.25
CA VAL A 85 -15.26 5.06 3.33
C VAL A 85 -16.64 4.42 3.18
N HIS A 86 -17.48 4.58 4.18
CA HIS A 86 -18.82 3.97 4.27
C HIS A 86 -19.85 4.79 3.47
N THR A 87 -19.72 4.80 2.15
CA THR A 87 -20.51 5.66 1.23
C THR A 87 -22.00 5.38 1.22
N LYS A 88 -22.47 4.27 1.81
CA LYS A 88 -23.90 3.93 1.92
C LYS A 88 -24.58 4.57 3.15
N GLU A 89 -23.81 5.17 4.05
CA GLU A 89 -24.34 5.88 5.22
C GLU A 89 -24.72 7.31 4.82
N ALA A 90 -25.80 7.87 5.38
CA ALA A 90 -26.21 9.26 5.14
C ALA A 90 -25.10 10.26 5.51
N PHE A 91 -24.37 9.95 6.57
CA PHE A 91 -23.15 10.66 6.99
C PHE A 91 -21.98 9.66 6.95
N PRO A 92 -21.30 9.50 5.81
CA PRO A 92 -20.23 8.52 5.64
C PRO A 92 -19.13 8.67 6.68
N ARG A 93 -18.70 7.56 7.26
CA ARG A 93 -17.53 7.51 8.15
C ARG A 93 -16.33 6.90 7.45
N VAL A 94 -15.15 7.16 7.99
CA VAL A 94 -13.90 6.55 7.53
C VAL A 94 -13.38 5.61 8.61
N SER A 95 -13.01 4.40 8.22
CA SER A 95 -12.51 3.37 9.16
C SER A 95 -11.39 2.53 8.54
N ILE A 96 -10.63 1.86 9.40
CA ILE A 96 -9.63 0.88 8.97
C ILE A 96 -10.27 -0.50 8.91
N THR A 97 -10.00 -1.24 7.85
CA THR A 97 -10.46 -2.62 7.70
C THR A 97 -9.40 -3.46 7.01
N ARG A 98 -9.41 -4.76 7.28
CA ARG A 98 -8.60 -5.74 6.54
C ARG A 98 -9.41 -6.58 5.55
N LYS A 99 -10.73 -6.49 5.64
CA LYS A 99 -11.65 -7.24 4.77
C LYS A 99 -12.31 -6.29 3.78
N ILE A 100 -12.23 -6.60 2.49
CA ILE A 100 -12.90 -5.86 1.42
C ILE A 100 -14.27 -6.50 1.19
N LYS A 101 -15.32 -5.67 1.17
CA LYS A 101 -16.71 -6.05 0.87
C LYS A 101 -17.28 -5.09 -0.18
N LYS A 102 -18.45 -5.41 -0.73
CA LYS A 102 -19.17 -4.53 -1.68
C LYS A 102 -20.09 -3.51 -0.97
N ASP A 103 -19.63 -2.90 0.12
CA ASP A 103 -20.43 -2.07 1.00
C ASP A 103 -19.86 -0.66 1.25
N GLY A 104 -18.93 -0.21 0.42
CA GLY A 104 -18.31 1.11 0.47
C GLY A 104 -17.14 1.23 -0.50
N LYS A 105 -16.44 2.35 -0.44
CA LYS A 105 -15.18 2.53 -1.19
C LYS A 105 -13.99 2.16 -0.31
N TYR A 106 -13.02 1.48 -0.88
CA TYR A 106 -11.83 0.97 -0.19
C TYR A 106 -10.58 1.52 -0.85
N PHE A 107 -9.64 2.00 -0.05
CA PHE A 107 -8.40 2.60 -0.49
C PHE A 107 -7.20 1.89 0.17
N GLY A 108 -6.14 1.69 -0.57
CA GLY A 108 -4.96 0.93 -0.12
C GLY A 108 -4.69 -0.28 -1.02
N PRO A 109 -3.85 -1.24 -0.61
CA PRO A 109 -3.26 -1.34 0.74
C PRO A 109 -2.21 -0.26 1.00
N PHE A 110 -2.19 0.27 2.21
CA PHE A 110 -1.15 1.20 2.64
C PHE A 110 0.00 0.40 3.27
N MET A 111 1.18 0.49 2.65
CA MET A 111 2.38 -0.26 3.03
C MET A 111 3.57 0.68 3.25
N GLY A 112 4.59 0.19 3.95
CA GLY A 112 5.90 0.83 3.92
C GLY A 112 6.06 2.09 4.77
N GLY A 113 5.60 2.12 6.01
CA GLY A 113 5.95 3.15 6.99
C GLY A 113 4.92 4.27 7.20
N VAL A 114 3.83 4.32 6.40
CA VAL A 114 2.66 5.14 6.71
C VAL A 114 1.54 4.21 7.17
N ARG A 115 1.11 4.35 8.41
CA ARG A 115 0.04 3.52 8.98
C ARG A 115 -1.31 4.08 8.57
N CYS A 116 -2.30 3.23 8.35
CA CYS A 116 -3.67 3.68 8.09
C CYS A 116 -4.22 4.59 9.18
N GLY A 117 -3.75 4.42 10.44
CA GLY A 117 -4.10 5.31 11.55
C GLY A 117 -3.65 6.74 11.31
N ASP A 118 -2.43 6.93 10.82
CA ASP A 118 -1.86 8.25 10.54
C ASP A 118 -2.64 8.96 9.41
N ILE A 119 -3.08 8.20 8.40
CA ILE A 119 -3.91 8.73 7.32
C ILE A 119 -5.31 9.13 7.83
N LEU A 120 -5.92 8.32 8.72
CA LEU A 120 -7.18 8.67 9.36
C LEU A 120 -7.04 9.94 10.19
N ASP A 121 -5.92 10.10 10.88
CA ASP A 121 -5.63 11.27 11.69
C ASP A 121 -5.53 12.55 10.83
N ILE A 122 -4.85 12.46 9.70
CA ILE A 122 -4.81 13.54 8.71
C ILE A 122 -6.23 13.86 8.21
N ILE A 123 -7.01 12.86 7.80
CA ILE A 123 -8.39 13.05 7.32
C ILE A 123 -9.26 13.74 8.38
N ALA A 124 -9.20 13.28 9.63
CA ALA A 124 -9.95 13.87 10.72
C ALA A 124 -9.51 15.32 11.01
N SER A 125 -8.21 15.62 10.96
CA SER A 125 -7.67 16.96 11.23
C SER A 125 -7.92 17.96 10.12
N VAL A 126 -7.98 17.49 8.85
CA VAL A 126 -8.14 18.36 7.66
C VAL A 126 -9.61 18.51 7.28
N TYR A 127 -10.32 17.38 7.15
CA TYR A 127 -11.69 17.36 6.61
C TYR A 127 -12.78 17.23 7.67
N ASN A 128 -12.43 16.95 8.92
CA ASN A 128 -13.34 16.78 10.07
C ASN A 128 -14.44 15.73 9.83
N VAL A 129 -14.11 14.68 9.07
CA VAL A 129 -15.00 13.55 8.79
C VAL A 129 -14.94 12.55 9.94
N ARG A 130 -16.11 12.06 10.37
CA ARG A 130 -16.19 11.13 11.51
C ARG A 130 -15.49 9.79 11.24
N THR A 131 -14.84 9.28 12.27
CA THR A 131 -14.20 7.95 12.26
C THR A 131 -14.91 6.96 13.22
N CYS A 132 -15.85 7.45 14.02
CA CYS A 132 -16.55 6.68 15.05
C CYS A 132 -17.65 5.78 14.48
N ASN A 133 -18.08 4.79 15.29
CA ASN A 133 -19.15 3.85 14.95
C ASN A 133 -20.55 4.31 15.40
N VAL A 134 -20.66 5.55 15.89
CA VAL A 134 -21.94 6.07 16.39
C VAL A 134 -22.96 6.15 15.26
N THR A 135 -24.16 5.61 15.45
CA THR A 135 -25.26 5.75 14.50
C THR A 135 -25.81 7.15 14.58
N VAL A 136 -25.91 7.82 13.44
CA VAL A 136 -26.58 9.12 13.32
C VAL A 136 -28.07 8.83 13.13
N GLY A 137 -28.87 9.15 14.12
CA GLY A 137 -30.32 8.91 14.13
C GLY A 137 -31.13 10.19 14.29
N ALA A 138 -32.44 10.05 14.43
CA ALA A 138 -33.38 11.20 14.59
C ALA A 138 -33.13 12.01 15.88
N LYS A 139 -32.66 11.36 16.95
CA LYS A 139 -32.33 12.06 18.20
C LYS A 139 -30.89 12.54 18.19
N ALA A 140 -30.68 13.84 18.40
CA ALA A 140 -29.37 14.43 18.55
C ALA A 140 -28.64 13.86 19.78
N LYS A 141 -27.36 13.57 19.65
CA LYS A 141 -26.46 13.16 20.75
C LYS A 141 -25.65 14.35 21.22
N LYS A 142 -25.12 14.29 22.43
CA LYS A 142 -24.16 15.29 22.90
C LYS A 142 -22.88 15.22 22.03
N PRO A 143 -22.28 16.36 21.66
CA PRO A 143 -21.01 16.39 20.98
C PRO A 143 -19.93 15.65 21.80
N CYS A 144 -19.11 14.86 21.13
CA CYS A 144 -18.02 14.13 21.76
C CYS A 144 -16.69 14.91 21.68
N LEU A 145 -15.66 14.40 22.34
CA LEU A 145 -14.33 15.02 22.36
C LEU A 145 -13.80 15.33 20.94
N ALA A 146 -14.04 14.45 19.95
CA ALA A 146 -13.59 14.70 18.59
C ALA A 146 -14.17 15.97 17.95
N TYR A 147 -15.36 16.39 18.35
CA TYR A 147 -15.95 17.66 17.94
C TYR A 147 -15.20 18.84 18.58
N HIS A 148 -14.98 18.79 19.89
CA HIS A 148 -14.27 19.85 20.62
C HIS A 148 -12.80 20.00 20.19
N LEU A 149 -12.19 18.91 19.72
CA LEU A 149 -10.86 18.91 19.12
C LEU A 149 -10.86 19.30 17.62
N HIS A 150 -11.98 19.77 17.07
CA HIS A 150 -12.14 20.12 15.67
C HIS A 150 -11.73 19.00 14.71
N ARG A 151 -11.99 17.74 15.08
CA ARG A 151 -11.68 16.52 14.30
C ARG A 151 -12.92 15.84 13.71
N CYS A 152 -14.13 16.36 14.04
CA CYS A 152 -15.40 15.85 13.56
C CYS A 152 -16.44 16.98 13.53
N PHE A 153 -17.29 17.00 12.52
CA PHE A 153 -18.39 17.96 12.41
C PHE A 153 -19.62 17.61 13.25
N ALA A 154 -19.54 16.54 14.04
CA ALA A 154 -20.59 16.02 14.92
C ALA A 154 -21.99 15.89 14.24
N PRO A 155 -22.12 15.18 13.12
CA PRO A 155 -23.43 14.94 12.51
C PRO A 155 -24.39 14.20 13.45
N CYS A 156 -23.86 13.44 14.43
CA CYS A 156 -24.65 12.78 15.46
C CYS A 156 -25.27 13.74 16.47
N ALA A 157 -24.79 14.97 16.54
CA ALA A 157 -25.36 16.06 17.35
C ALA A 157 -26.15 17.05 16.49
N HIS A 158 -26.39 16.76 15.21
CA HIS A 158 -27.08 17.61 14.23
C HIS A 158 -26.45 19.02 14.10
N LEU A 159 -25.13 19.13 14.28
CA LEU A 159 -24.41 20.39 14.18
C LEU A 159 -23.91 20.72 12.77
N CYS A 160 -24.22 19.90 11.79
CA CYS A 160 -23.95 20.16 10.37
C CYS A 160 -25.08 19.62 9.49
N SER A 161 -25.27 20.24 8.35
CA SER A 161 -26.16 19.72 7.32
C SER A 161 -25.58 18.54 6.57
N GLN A 162 -26.42 17.78 5.88
CA GLN A 162 -25.98 16.65 5.07
C GLN A 162 -25.15 17.13 3.87
N ASP A 163 -25.49 18.29 3.30
CA ASP A 163 -24.78 18.84 2.15
C ASP A 163 -23.37 19.30 2.50
N GLU A 164 -23.22 20.05 3.61
CA GLU A 164 -21.92 20.46 4.13
C GLU A 164 -21.03 19.25 4.44
N TYR A 165 -21.61 18.22 5.05
CA TYR A 165 -20.89 17.01 5.36
C TYR A 165 -20.48 16.23 4.10
N SER A 166 -21.38 16.14 3.11
CA SER A 166 -21.12 15.44 1.84
C SER A 166 -20.01 16.12 1.04
N ALA A 167 -19.94 17.45 1.05
CA ALA A 167 -18.84 18.19 0.42
C ALA A 167 -17.48 17.80 1.00
N ARG A 168 -17.38 17.64 2.33
CA ARG A 168 -16.14 17.20 3.01
C ARG A 168 -15.80 15.75 2.71
N VAL A 169 -16.80 14.88 2.59
CA VAL A 169 -16.60 13.48 2.18
C VAL A 169 -16.07 13.42 0.75
N LYS A 170 -16.56 14.26 -0.18
CA LYS A 170 -16.02 14.34 -1.55
C LYS A 170 -14.54 14.74 -1.56
N LYS A 171 -14.15 15.73 -0.76
CA LYS A 171 -12.75 16.13 -0.59
C LYS A 171 -11.91 15.00 0.02
N THR A 172 -12.43 14.27 1.01
CA THR A 172 -11.78 13.10 1.59
C THR A 172 -11.56 11.98 0.55
N LEU A 173 -12.54 11.75 -0.33
CA LEU A 173 -12.39 10.79 -1.41
C LEU A 173 -11.31 11.21 -2.41
N ALA A 174 -11.29 12.49 -2.81
CA ALA A 174 -10.24 13.03 -3.68
C ALA A 174 -8.83 12.88 -3.05
N PHE A 175 -8.70 13.17 -1.75
CA PHE A 175 -7.47 12.95 -0.99
C PHE A 175 -7.06 11.46 -1.03
N LEU A 176 -7.97 10.54 -0.77
CA LEU A 176 -7.70 9.11 -0.80
C LEU A 176 -7.42 8.60 -2.23
N ASP A 177 -7.89 9.27 -3.27
CA ASP A 177 -7.56 9.03 -4.67
C ASP A 177 -6.20 9.65 -5.08
N GLY A 178 -5.60 10.53 -4.23
CA GLY A 178 -4.25 11.05 -4.37
C GLY A 178 -4.10 12.53 -4.66
N ASN A 179 -5.17 13.26 -4.58
CA ASN A 179 -5.10 14.71 -4.58
C ASN A 179 -4.76 15.20 -3.17
N TYR A 180 -3.48 15.46 -2.91
CA TYR A 180 -2.97 15.84 -1.59
C TYR A 180 -2.76 17.35 -1.41
N GLU A 181 -2.91 18.14 -2.46
CA GLU A 181 -2.54 19.57 -2.49
C GLU A 181 -3.32 20.38 -1.47
N GLU A 182 -4.65 20.21 -1.45
CA GLU A 182 -5.51 20.91 -0.49
C GLU A 182 -5.17 20.53 0.97
N ALA A 183 -4.91 19.25 1.22
CA ALA A 183 -4.56 18.77 2.56
C ALA A 183 -3.21 19.33 3.01
N GLU A 184 -2.23 19.43 2.11
CA GLU A 184 -0.92 19.98 2.39
C GLU A 184 -1.02 21.47 2.76
N GLU A 185 -1.78 22.24 2.00
CA GLU A 185 -1.99 23.67 2.25
C GLU A 185 -2.67 23.92 3.61
N ILE A 186 -3.75 23.15 3.91
CA ILE A 186 -4.44 23.25 5.19
C ILE A 186 -3.53 22.90 6.37
N LEU A 187 -2.71 21.84 6.24
CA LEU A 187 -1.78 21.44 7.30
C LEU A 187 -0.68 22.49 7.52
N ARG A 188 -0.14 23.09 6.44
CA ARG A 188 0.85 24.19 6.53
C ARG A 188 0.27 25.43 7.21
N THR A 189 -0.91 25.85 6.78
CA THR A 189 -1.58 27.02 7.34
C THR A 189 -1.88 26.82 8.84
N LYS A 190 -2.38 25.64 9.24
CA LYS A 190 -2.64 25.35 10.65
C LYS A 190 -1.34 25.30 11.46
N MET A 191 -0.29 24.66 10.94
CA MET A 191 1.01 24.62 11.59
C MET A 191 1.56 26.03 11.87
N GLN A 192 1.52 26.91 10.86
CA GLN A 192 1.97 28.29 11.02
C GLN A 192 1.13 29.05 12.04
N LYS A 193 -0.20 28.97 11.95
CA LYS A 193 -1.10 29.64 12.90
C LYS A 193 -0.82 29.25 14.35
N PHE A 194 -0.64 27.97 14.63
CA PHE A 194 -0.32 27.49 15.97
C PHE A 194 1.08 27.92 16.44
N ALA A 195 2.05 27.98 15.51
CA ALA A 195 3.38 28.48 15.82
C ALA A 195 3.37 30.00 16.15
N GLU A 196 2.61 30.79 15.41
CA GLU A 196 2.42 32.23 15.66
C GLU A 196 1.70 32.50 17.00
N ASN A 197 0.81 31.60 17.42
CA ASN A 197 0.12 31.67 18.72
C ASN A 197 0.96 31.09 19.87
N GLU A 198 2.21 30.69 19.63
CA GLU A 198 3.10 30.04 20.61
C GLU A 198 2.59 28.66 21.11
N GLU A 199 1.62 28.07 20.42
CA GLU A 199 1.07 26.74 20.72
C GLU A 199 1.96 25.64 20.09
N PHE A 200 3.21 25.54 20.51
CA PHE A 200 4.24 24.73 19.87
C PHE A 200 3.92 23.23 19.82
N GLU A 201 3.24 22.67 20.82
CA GLU A 201 2.84 21.24 20.80
C GLU A 201 1.87 20.95 19.66
N LEU A 202 0.89 21.82 19.43
CA LEU A 202 -0.04 21.69 18.31
C LEU A 202 0.68 21.92 16.97
N ALA A 203 1.56 22.91 16.87
CA ALA A 203 2.36 23.15 15.69
C ALA A 203 3.22 21.93 15.34
N MET A 204 3.82 21.26 16.33
CA MET A 204 4.56 20.00 16.15
C MET A 204 3.67 18.86 15.62
N ASP A 205 2.47 18.68 16.16
CA ASP A 205 1.53 17.67 15.70
C ASP A 205 1.17 17.87 14.22
N TYR A 206 0.90 19.11 13.80
CA TYR A 206 0.63 19.44 12.40
C TYR A 206 1.86 19.26 11.49
N ARG A 207 3.07 19.55 12.01
CA ARG A 207 4.34 19.28 11.30
C ARG A 207 4.54 17.79 11.04
N GLU A 208 4.27 16.94 12.03
CA GLU A 208 4.37 15.48 11.89
C GLU A 208 3.39 14.96 10.83
N LYS A 209 2.12 15.44 10.87
CA LYS A 209 1.12 15.10 9.86
C LYS A 209 1.56 15.51 8.45
N LEU A 210 2.18 16.69 8.31
CA LEU A 210 2.72 17.16 7.04
C LEU A 210 3.86 16.27 6.53
N GLN A 211 4.78 15.87 7.42
CA GLN A 211 5.85 14.93 7.06
C GLN A 211 5.32 13.56 6.64
N MET A 212 4.27 13.08 7.30
CA MET A 212 3.59 11.82 6.91
C MET A 212 2.92 11.96 5.54
N LEU A 213 2.31 13.10 5.24
CA LEU A 213 1.69 13.37 3.95
C LEU A 213 2.74 13.38 2.82
N ILE A 214 3.90 13.99 3.04
CA ILE A 214 5.02 14.00 2.09
C ILE A 214 5.47 12.56 1.81
N LYS A 215 5.67 11.75 2.86
CA LYS A 215 6.00 10.33 2.71
C LYS A 215 4.92 9.54 1.94
N LEU A 216 3.66 9.91 2.10
CA LEU A 216 2.55 9.28 1.39
C LEU A 216 2.56 9.63 -0.10
N LYS A 217 2.92 10.88 -0.47
CA LYS A 217 3.09 11.33 -1.85
C LYS A 217 4.18 10.52 -2.58
N GLU A 218 5.32 10.33 -1.95
CA GLU A 218 6.47 9.62 -2.55
C GLU A 218 6.18 8.14 -2.87
N LYS A 219 5.19 7.54 -2.20
CA LYS A 219 5.00 6.09 -2.17
C LYS A 219 3.92 5.55 -3.11
N ARG A 220 3.27 6.40 -3.89
CA ARG A 220 2.06 6.01 -4.64
C ARG A 220 2.27 5.27 -5.95
N ILE A 221 3.48 4.99 -6.33
CA ILE A 221 3.81 4.42 -7.66
C ILE A 221 3.35 2.96 -7.82
N THR A 222 3.01 2.25 -6.73
CA THR A 222 2.78 0.79 -6.76
C THR A 222 1.34 0.32 -6.83
N SER A 223 0.34 1.17 -6.61
CA SER A 223 -1.06 0.78 -6.75
C SER A 223 -1.75 1.59 -7.86
N LEU A 224 -1.79 1.01 -9.03
CA LEU A 224 -2.61 1.50 -10.14
C LEU A 224 -4.10 1.37 -9.79
N ASN A 225 -4.94 2.18 -10.46
CA ASN A 225 -6.38 2.16 -10.28
C ASN A 225 -6.94 0.72 -10.33
N ARG A 226 -7.76 0.32 -9.36
CA ARG A 226 -8.30 -1.05 -9.20
C ARG A 226 -9.03 -1.63 -10.42
N ALA A 227 -9.45 -0.78 -11.34
CA ALA A 227 -10.06 -1.21 -12.60
C ALA A 227 -9.04 -1.61 -13.67
N LEU A 228 -7.75 -1.34 -13.45
CA LEU A 228 -6.74 -1.54 -14.47
C LEU A 228 -6.27 -3.00 -14.50
N ASN A 229 -6.61 -3.69 -15.58
CA ASN A 229 -5.96 -4.92 -16.02
C ASN A 229 -5.07 -4.54 -17.20
N ALA A 230 -3.76 -4.55 -17.00
CA ALA A 230 -2.81 -4.15 -18.03
C ALA A 230 -1.55 -5.00 -17.97
N ASP A 231 -1.02 -5.31 -19.14
CA ASP A 231 0.31 -5.87 -19.30
C ASP A 231 1.18 -4.77 -19.89
N ILE A 232 2.14 -4.31 -19.08
CA ILE A 232 3.06 -3.24 -19.47
C ILE A 232 4.32 -3.90 -20.00
N VAL A 233 4.61 -3.68 -21.28
CA VAL A 233 5.80 -4.21 -21.93
C VAL A 233 6.79 -3.08 -22.15
N ALA A 234 7.99 -3.24 -21.61
CA ALA A 234 9.11 -2.33 -21.82
C ALA A 234 10.22 -3.06 -22.59
N LEU A 235 10.70 -2.44 -23.66
CA LEU A 235 11.83 -2.92 -24.44
C LEU A 235 13.00 -1.95 -24.28
N LYS A 236 14.17 -2.50 -23.96
CA LYS A 236 15.44 -1.78 -24.00
C LYS A 236 16.44 -2.53 -24.84
N THR A 237 17.01 -1.85 -25.81
CA THR A 237 18.03 -2.40 -26.71
C THR A 237 19.30 -1.59 -26.65
N ASN A 238 20.43 -2.25 -26.82
CA ASN A 238 21.71 -1.65 -27.14
C ASN A 238 22.38 -2.44 -28.29
N TYR A 239 23.57 -2.10 -28.70
CA TYR A 239 24.25 -2.74 -29.84
C TYR A 239 24.47 -4.26 -29.67
N LEU A 240 24.51 -4.76 -28.43
CA LEU A 240 24.87 -6.15 -28.12
C LEU A 240 23.68 -6.96 -27.60
N TYR A 241 22.75 -6.31 -26.87
CA TYR A 241 21.68 -6.99 -26.13
C TYR A 241 20.35 -6.27 -26.30
N SER A 242 19.30 -7.08 -26.33
CA SER A 242 17.91 -6.62 -26.20
C SER A 242 17.30 -7.25 -24.96
N ALA A 243 16.54 -6.45 -24.22
CA ALA A 243 15.85 -6.89 -23.01
C ALA A 243 14.38 -6.46 -23.09
N VAL A 244 13.49 -7.41 -22.84
CA VAL A 244 12.05 -7.18 -22.74
C VAL A 244 11.63 -7.44 -21.28
N SER A 245 10.91 -6.49 -20.69
CA SER A 245 10.28 -6.68 -19.40
C SER A 245 8.77 -6.61 -19.58
N VAL A 246 8.07 -7.59 -19.05
CA VAL A 246 6.61 -7.64 -19.05
C VAL A 246 6.12 -7.57 -17.62
N LEU A 247 5.40 -6.51 -17.28
CA LEU A 247 4.77 -6.29 -15.99
C LEU A 247 3.28 -6.59 -16.09
N VAL A 248 2.83 -7.62 -15.41
CA VAL A 248 1.43 -8.05 -15.42
C VAL A 248 0.69 -7.43 -14.24
N THR A 249 -0.33 -6.62 -14.54
CA THR A 249 -1.19 -5.99 -13.54
C THR A 249 -2.63 -6.46 -13.72
N ARG A 250 -3.25 -6.95 -12.63
CA ARG A 250 -4.66 -7.35 -12.58
C ARG A 250 -5.34 -6.69 -11.37
N SER A 251 -6.49 -6.07 -11.61
CA SER A 251 -7.24 -5.32 -10.58
C SER A 251 -6.38 -4.26 -9.88
N GLY A 252 -5.51 -3.57 -10.64
CA GLY A 252 -4.58 -2.58 -10.12
C GLY A 252 -3.44 -3.13 -9.27
N ILE A 253 -3.31 -4.45 -9.14
CA ILE A 253 -2.25 -5.11 -8.36
C ILE A 253 -1.26 -5.77 -9.31
N MET A 254 0.01 -5.50 -9.12
CA MET A 254 1.09 -6.17 -9.85
C MET A 254 1.12 -7.65 -9.47
N GLN A 255 0.86 -8.51 -10.44
CA GLN A 255 0.82 -9.98 -10.26
C GLN A 255 2.18 -10.63 -10.51
N GLY A 256 3.01 -10.00 -11.31
CA GLY A 256 4.33 -10.51 -11.65
C GLY A 256 5.05 -9.64 -12.65
N CYS A 257 6.34 -9.87 -12.78
CA CYS A 257 7.19 -9.29 -13.81
C CYS A 257 8.00 -10.41 -14.45
N SER A 258 8.00 -10.48 -15.76
CA SER A 258 8.84 -11.39 -16.54
C SER A 258 9.92 -10.57 -17.22
N PHE A 259 11.13 -11.08 -17.25
CA PHE A 259 12.26 -10.45 -17.91
C PHE A 259 12.88 -11.44 -18.90
N ILE A 260 13.01 -11.02 -20.14
CA ILE A 260 13.67 -11.79 -21.20
C ILE A 260 14.79 -10.93 -21.76
N GLY A 261 16.03 -11.41 -21.68
CA GLY A 261 17.18 -10.73 -22.27
C GLY A 261 17.99 -11.70 -23.12
N GLY A 262 18.48 -11.22 -24.26
CA GLY A 262 19.33 -12.01 -25.14
C GLY A 262 20.29 -11.14 -25.94
N SER A 263 21.38 -11.74 -26.44
CA SER A 263 22.28 -11.04 -27.35
C SER A 263 21.61 -10.86 -28.72
N ASN A 264 21.85 -9.73 -29.36
CA ASN A 264 21.27 -9.39 -30.66
C ASN A 264 21.72 -10.33 -31.80
N ARG A 265 22.67 -11.24 -31.53
CA ARG A 265 23.16 -12.23 -32.50
C ARG A 265 22.38 -13.54 -32.54
N LEU A 266 21.51 -13.79 -31.57
CA LEU A 266 20.76 -15.04 -31.46
C LEU A 266 19.37 -14.74 -30.85
N PHE A 267 18.38 -14.41 -31.67
CA PHE A 267 17.01 -14.80 -31.42
C PHE A 267 16.76 -16.13 -32.14
N PRO A 268 16.91 -17.27 -31.46
CA PRO A 268 16.28 -18.48 -31.97
C PRO A 268 14.78 -18.29 -31.67
N SER A 269 14.01 -18.25 -32.72
CA SER A 269 12.59 -18.49 -32.69
C SER A 269 12.33 -19.77 -31.93
N GLU A 270 11.66 -19.72 -30.81
CA GLU A 270 11.18 -20.83 -29.98
C GLU A 270 11.78 -20.88 -28.55
N ARG A 271 11.25 -19.98 -27.68
CA ARG A 271 10.87 -20.39 -26.33
C ARG A 271 9.49 -19.85 -26.04
N ARG A 272 8.53 -20.76 -26.03
CA ARG A 272 7.14 -20.52 -25.68
C ARG A 272 7.08 -19.88 -24.30
N LEU A 273 6.42 -18.73 -24.25
CA LEU A 273 5.88 -18.15 -23.02
C LEU A 273 4.85 -19.13 -22.47
N THR A 274 5.20 -19.84 -21.40
CA THR A 274 4.20 -20.50 -20.56
C THR A 274 3.74 -19.48 -19.54
N VAL A 275 2.46 -19.12 -19.65
CA VAL A 275 1.70 -18.21 -18.78
C VAL A 275 1.58 -18.75 -17.36
#